data_0c342c18602313aefe1b96ca7d41416f
#
_entry.id   0c342c18602313aefe1b96ca7d41416f
#
_cell.length_a   1.000
_cell.length_b   1.000
_cell.length_c   1.000
_cell.angle_alpha   90.00
_cell.angle_beta   90.00
_cell.angle_gamma   90.00
#
_symmetry.space_group_name_H-M   'P 1'
#
loop_
_entity.id
_entity.type
_entity.pdbx_description
1 polymer ?
#
loop_
_entity_poly.entity_id
_entity_poly.type
_entity_poly.pdbx_seq_one_letter_code
_entity_poly.pdbx_strand_id
1 'polypeptide(L)'
;MPRERPGPDAQLIKSKRVAWSKAWRIIASRYPPIRLFERLASNTQVWDALIALEEATNPRVRDEVGEIHLVPAYRRVAGTNASYVMAPFTHVNPKGSRFSNGTYGVYYAASSLETAIRETAYHFALIAADSKDSLRREDMRVLVGTINHVFDDANSLEETFKAAILDKNSYAVSQRFGGERRTTESDGIFFPSVRHRNGTCVAAFWPNVVSIPVQERHLRYEWDGSKMTRYFDYQSEKWIAFE
;
A
#
# COMPACT_ATOMS: atom_id res chain seq x y z
N MET A 1 3.92 19.19 28.31
CA MET A 1 3.72 19.97 27.08
C MET A 1 2.22 20.04 26.82
N PRO A 2 1.61 21.22 26.66
CA PRO A 2 0.19 21.30 26.33
C PRO A 2 -0.05 20.70 24.95
N ARG A 3 -1.09 19.86 24.83
CA ARG A 3 -1.56 19.35 23.53
C ARG A 3 -2.06 20.54 22.71
N GLU A 4 -1.44 20.84 21.58
CA GLU A 4 -1.97 21.78 20.61
C GLU A 4 -3.40 21.35 20.24
N ARG A 5 -4.32 22.31 20.25
CA ARG A 5 -5.70 22.07 19.81
C ARG A 5 -5.67 21.69 18.33
N PRO A 6 -6.45 20.69 17.88
CA PRO A 6 -6.56 20.38 16.47
C PRO A 6 -6.98 21.63 15.71
N GLY A 7 -6.31 21.90 14.60
CA GLY A 7 -6.61 23.02 13.73
C GLY A 7 -8.06 22.97 13.20
N PRO A 8 -8.59 24.05 12.61
CA PRO A 8 -9.97 24.19 12.19
C PRO A 8 -10.43 23.18 11.11
N ASP A 9 -9.52 22.36 10.58
CA ASP A 9 -9.77 21.37 9.55
C ASP A 9 -10.01 19.93 10.05
N ALA A 10 -10.20 19.71 11.34
CA ALA A 10 -10.63 18.41 11.88
C ALA A 10 -12.10 18.16 11.50
N GLN A 11 -12.36 17.98 10.20
CA GLN A 11 -13.66 17.54 9.71
C GLN A 11 -14.01 16.21 10.34
N LEU A 12 -15.23 16.10 10.88
CA LEU A 12 -15.78 14.86 11.43
C LEU A 12 -15.87 13.83 10.30
N ILE A 13 -14.84 12.99 10.19
CA ILE A 13 -14.89 11.86 9.28
C ILE A 13 -15.64 10.70 9.94
N LYS A 14 -16.57 10.10 9.21
CA LYS A 14 -17.31 8.92 9.68
C LYS A 14 -16.48 7.66 9.47
N SER A 15 -16.68 6.70 10.36
CA SER A 15 -16.08 5.37 10.20
C SER A 15 -16.95 4.49 9.33
N LYS A 16 -16.31 3.59 8.58
CA LYS A 16 -16.95 2.59 7.73
C LYS A 16 -16.34 1.22 7.93
N ARG A 17 -17.18 0.21 8.17
CA ARG A 17 -16.72 -1.18 8.15
C ARG A 17 -16.55 -1.64 6.70
N VAL A 18 -15.35 -2.07 6.37
CA VAL A 18 -15.00 -2.68 5.09
C VAL A 18 -14.88 -4.18 5.31
N ALA A 19 -15.73 -4.96 4.64
CA ALA A 19 -15.75 -6.42 4.70
C ALA A 19 -15.58 -6.98 3.28
N TRP A 20 -14.31 -7.13 2.85
CA TRP A 20 -13.99 -7.68 1.54
C TRP A 20 -13.49 -9.11 1.67
N SER A 21 -14.17 -10.05 1.03
CA SER A 21 -13.71 -11.44 0.91
C SER A 21 -12.51 -11.59 -0.03
N LYS A 22 -12.28 -10.59 -0.89
CA LYS A 22 -11.10 -10.45 -1.73
C LYS A 22 -10.63 -8.99 -1.72
N ALA A 23 -9.45 -8.75 -1.21
CA ALA A 23 -8.73 -7.48 -1.24
C ALA A 23 -7.51 -7.65 -2.14
N TRP A 24 -7.43 -6.90 -3.22
CA TRP A 24 -6.45 -7.06 -4.28
C TRP A 24 -5.32 -6.06 -4.13
N ARG A 25 -4.09 -6.57 -4.17
CA ARG A 25 -2.87 -5.76 -4.19
C ARG A 25 -1.95 -6.26 -5.30
N ILE A 26 -1.33 -5.34 -6.03
CA ILE A 26 -0.37 -5.67 -7.10
C ILE A 26 0.97 -5.03 -6.76
N ILE A 27 2.05 -5.78 -6.90
CA ILE A 27 3.43 -5.34 -6.70
C ILE A 27 4.30 -5.78 -7.86
N ALA A 28 5.36 -5.04 -8.15
CA ALA A 28 6.32 -5.45 -9.17
C ALA A 28 7.06 -6.74 -8.73
N SER A 29 7.17 -7.73 -9.64
CA SER A 29 7.78 -9.03 -9.35
C SER A 29 9.29 -8.94 -9.10
N ARG A 30 9.93 -7.85 -9.55
CA ARG A 30 11.36 -7.58 -9.25
C ARG A 30 11.66 -7.39 -7.77
N TYR A 31 10.66 -7.03 -6.95
CA TYR A 31 10.82 -7.01 -5.51
C TYR A 31 10.68 -8.43 -4.97
N PRO A 32 11.77 -9.11 -4.57
CA PRO A 32 11.69 -10.45 -4.03
C PRO A 32 10.87 -10.41 -2.74
N PRO A 33 10.10 -11.48 -2.44
CA PRO A 33 9.53 -11.61 -1.11
C PRO A 33 10.69 -11.72 -0.12
N ILE A 34 10.80 -10.73 0.76
CA ILE A 34 11.74 -10.78 1.87
C ILE A 34 11.19 -11.83 2.83
N ARG A 35 11.81 -13.01 2.88
CA ARG A 35 11.32 -14.11 3.73
C ARG A 35 11.83 -14.03 5.18
N LEU A 36 12.20 -12.84 5.65
CA LEU A 36 12.70 -12.69 7.00
C LEU A 36 11.57 -12.75 8.02
N PHE A 37 10.47 -12.04 7.78
CA PHE A 37 9.33 -12.01 8.71
C PHE A 37 8.66 -13.37 8.88
N GLU A 38 8.76 -14.27 7.91
CA GLU A 38 8.29 -15.66 8.01
C GLU A 38 9.16 -16.53 8.92
N ARG A 39 10.43 -16.17 9.09
CA ARG A 39 11.39 -16.91 9.92
C ARG A 39 11.50 -16.39 11.34
N LEU A 40 11.01 -15.17 11.58
CA LEU A 40 10.97 -14.60 12.92
C LEU A 40 9.95 -15.33 13.80
N ALA A 41 10.18 -15.31 15.10
CA ALA A 41 9.26 -15.90 16.07
C ALA A 41 7.85 -15.34 15.91
N SER A 42 6.83 -16.14 16.18
CA SER A 42 5.42 -15.70 16.15
C SER A 42 5.13 -14.59 17.18
N ASN A 43 5.91 -14.53 18.26
CA ASN A 43 5.85 -13.43 19.22
C ASN A 43 6.59 -12.20 18.67
N THR A 44 5.86 -11.23 18.15
CA THR A 44 6.41 -10.01 17.56
C THR A 44 7.09 -9.06 18.57
N GLN A 45 6.87 -9.26 19.87
CA GLN A 45 7.49 -8.46 20.94
C GLN A 45 9.00 -8.69 21.05
N VAL A 46 9.48 -9.87 20.64
CA VAL A 46 10.91 -10.20 20.69
C VAL A 46 11.66 -9.88 19.41
N TRP A 47 10.98 -9.39 18.37
CA TRP A 47 11.60 -9.15 17.06
C TRP A 47 12.75 -8.14 17.12
N ASP A 48 12.59 -7.04 17.86
CA ASP A 48 13.64 -6.02 17.95
C ASP A 48 14.95 -6.61 18.53
N ALA A 49 14.84 -7.49 19.53
CA ALA A 49 15.99 -8.17 20.12
C ALA A 49 16.60 -9.22 19.16
N LEU A 50 15.77 -9.99 18.46
CA LEU A 50 16.23 -10.99 17.48
C LEU A 50 16.93 -10.32 16.29
N ILE A 51 16.36 -9.24 15.77
CA ILE A 51 16.93 -8.46 14.67
C ILE A 51 18.26 -7.86 15.10
N ALA A 52 18.35 -7.22 16.26
CA ALA A 52 19.58 -6.67 16.78
C ALA A 52 20.69 -7.72 16.96
N LEU A 53 20.34 -8.94 17.40
CA LEU A 53 21.28 -10.05 17.55
C LEU A 53 21.78 -10.52 16.17
N GLU A 54 20.91 -10.63 15.19
CA GLU A 54 21.28 -11.09 13.85
C GLU A 54 22.04 -10.02 13.06
N GLU A 55 21.71 -8.73 13.21
CA GLU A 55 22.47 -7.61 12.63
C GLU A 55 23.92 -7.57 13.12
N ALA A 56 24.20 -7.99 14.34
CA ALA A 56 25.56 -8.03 14.88
C ALA A 56 26.47 -8.99 14.10
N THR A 57 25.91 -10.01 13.45
CA THR A 57 26.65 -11.00 12.66
C THR A 57 26.41 -10.92 11.16
N ASN A 58 25.28 -10.31 10.73
CA ASN A 58 24.88 -10.21 9.34
C ASN A 58 24.29 -8.83 9.03
N PRO A 59 25.09 -7.86 8.56
CA PRO A 59 24.64 -6.50 8.23
C PRO A 59 23.51 -6.43 7.18
N ARG A 60 23.35 -7.48 6.33
CA ARG A 60 22.30 -7.53 5.30
C ARG A 60 20.91 -7.63 5.89
N VAL A 61 20.78 -8.07 7.13
CA VAL A 61 19.49 -8.18 7.83
C VAL A 61 18.82 -6.80 7.93
N ARG A 62 19.57 -5.74 8.13
CA ARG A 62 19.05 -4.38 8.16
C ARG A 62 18.35 -4.00 6.84
N ASP A 63 18.97 -4.33 5.70
CA ASP A 63 18.39 -4.05 4.38
C ASP A 63 17.15 -4.92 4.13
N GLU A 64 17.11 -6.14 4.66
CA GLU A 64 15.98 -7.06 4.53
C GLU A 64 14.79 -6.67 5.43
N VAL A 65 15.06 -6.20 6.65
CA VAL A 65 14.03 -5.80 7.62
C VAL A 65 13.48 -4.41 7.30
N GLY A 66 14.34 -3.50 6.84
CA GLY A 66 14.03 -2.09 6.72
C GLY A 66 13.80 -1.42 8.08
N GLU A 67 13.01 -0.37 8.10
CA GLU A 67 12.74 0.46 9.29
C GLU A 67 11.66 -0.16 10.19
N ILE A 68 11.95 -1.31 10.82
CA ILE A 68 10.97 -2.05 11.64
C ILE A 68 10.40 -1.22 12.80
N HIS A 69 11.17 -0.27 13.33
CA HIS A 69 10.74 0.62 14.41
C HIS A 69 9.56 1.52 14.05
N LEU A 70 9.26 1.71 12.74
CA LEU A 70 8.07 2.43 12.27
C LEU A 70 6.78 1.66 12.54
N VAL A 71 6.88 0.36 12.89
CA VAL A 71 5.73 -0.49 13.20
C VAL A 71 5.80 -0.93 14.66
N PRO A 72 4.93 -0.42 15.54
CA PRO A 72 4.86 -0.87 16.93
C PRO A 72 4.68 -2.39 17.02
N ALA A 73 5.30 -3.04 17.99
CA ALA A 73 5.32 -4.50 18.08
C ALA A 73 3.91 -5.13 18.10
N TYR A 74 2.93 -4.48 18.76
CA TYR A 74 1.53 -4.94 18.80
C TYR A 74 0.76 -4.79 17.47
N ARG A 75 1.32 -4.06 16.50
CA ARG A 75 0.78 -3.88 15.14
C ARG A 75 1.42 -4.82 14.13
N ARG A 76 2.53 -5.48 14.47
CA ARG A 76 3.26 -6.38 13.57
C ARG A 76 2.49 -7.67 13.34
N VAL A 77 2.68 -8.27 12.18
CA VAL A 77 2.11 -9.58 11.81
C VAL A 77 3.22 -10.56 11.50
N ALA A 78 3.04 -11.80 11.92
CA ALA A 78 3.97 -12.91 11.74
C ALA A 78 3.29 -14.08 11.02
N GLY A 79 4.09 -14.96 10.42
CA GLY A 79 3.63 -16.18 9.76
C GLY A 79 3.91 -16.18 8.25
N THR A 80 3.50 -17.23 7.59
CA THR A 80 3.75 -17.45 6.15
C THR A 80 3.21 -16.26 5.32
N ASN A 81 4.03 -15.70 4.44
CA ASN A 81 3.76 -14.52 3.61
C ASN A 81 3.59 -13.19 4.39
N ALA A 82 3.95 -13.13 5.68
CA ALA A 82 3.90 -11.89 6.46
C ALA A 82 4.66 -10.74 5.79
N SER A 83 5.73 -11.04 5.08
CA SER A 83 6.53 -10.06 4.32
C SER A 83 5.70 -9.25 3.32
N TYR A 84 4.67 -9.81 2.71
CA TYR A 84 3.79 -9.08 1.80
C TYR A 84 2.98 -7.97 2.49
N VAL A 85 2.74 -8.14 3.79
CA VAL A 85 2.05 -7.15 4.60
C VAL A 85 3.03 -6.21 5.28
N MET A 86 4.14 -6.73 5.84
CA MET A 86 5.10 -5.94 6.60
C MET A 86 5.93 -5.00 5.73
N ALA A 87 6.41 -5.47 4.55
CA ALA A 87 7.32 -4.71 3.70
C ALA A 87 6.84 -3.27 3.35
N PRO A 88 5.57 -3.01 3.02
CA PRO A 88 5.11 -1.64 2.77
C PRO A 88 5.31 -0.68 3.93
N PHE A 89 5.39 -1.18 5.16
CA PHE A 89 5.54 -0.38 6.37
C PHE A 89 6.97 -0.24 6.84
N THR A 90 7.86 -1.14 6.43
CA THR A 90 9.28 -1.14 6.83
C THR A 90 10.20 -0.65 5.71
N HIS A 91 9.79 -0.74 4.44
CA HIS A 91 10.52 -0.23 3.27
C HIS A 91 9.75 0.96 2.69
N VAL A 92 9.83 2.08 3.38
CA VAL A 92 9.04 3.27 3.04
C VAL A 92 9.59 3.94 1.79
N ASN A 93 8.69 4.31 0.87
CA ASN A 93 9.07 5.13 -0.29
C ASN A 93 9.31 6.60 0.16
N PRO A 94 10.53 7.14 0.07
CA PRO A 94 10.81 8.50 0.50
C PRO A 94 10.06 9.58 -0.32
N LYS A 95 9.61 9.26 -1.53
CA LYS A 95 8.73 10.12 -2.33
C LYS A 95 7.29 10.16 -1.82
N GLY A 96 6.96 9.28 -0.84
CA GLY A 96 5.62 9.15 -0.30
C GLY A 96 4.64 8.42 -1.22
N SER A 97 3.37 8.56 -0.87
CA SER A 97 2.24 8.01 -1.59
C SER A 97 1.02 8.92 -1.36
N ARG A 98 -0.17 8.56 -1.84
CA ARG A 98 -1.36 9.42 -1.66
C ARG A 98 -1.60 9.83 -0.20
N PHE A 99 -1.48 8.93 0.76
CA PHE A 99 -1.74 9.21 2.18
C PHE A 99 -0.51 9.09 3.08
N SER A 100 0.69 9.23 2.50
CA SER A 100 1.95 9.29 3.25
C SER A 100 2.93 10.23 2.57
N ASN A 101 3.57 11.08 3.35
CA ASN A 101 4.63 11.97 2.88
C ASN A 101 6.02 11.29 2.81
N GLY A 102 6.11 9.98 3.02
CA GLY A 102 7.35 9.23 3.01
C GLY A 102 7.99 9.00 4.39
N THR A 103 7.37 9.46 5.47
CA THR A 103 7.85 9.21 6.85
C THR A 103 7.29 7.92 7.46
N TYR A 104 6.31 7.31 6.84
CA TYR A 104 5.70 6.03 7.22
C TYR A 104 5.14 5.32 6.00
N GLY A 105 5.01 3.99 6.11
CA GLY A 105 4.47 3.16 5.05
C GLY A 105 2.94 3.06 5.08
N VAL A 106 2.35 2.72 3.92
CA VAL A 106 0.92 2.49 3.75
C VAL A 106 0.69 1.27 2.87
N TYR A 107 -0.20 0.38 3.30
CA TYR A 107 -0.64 -0.77 2.50
C TYR A 107 -1.89 -0.40 1.72
N TYR A 108 -1.80 -0.41 0.39
CA TYR A 108 -2.95 -0.16 -0.48
C TYR A 108 -3.52 -1.46 -0.99
N ALA A 109 -4.85 -1.57 -0.94
CA ALA A 109 -5.61 -2.66 -1.56
C ALA A 109 -6.88 -2.11 -2.23
N ALA A 110 -7.37 -2.85 -3.22
CA ALA A 110 -8.57 -2.52 -3.98
C ALA A 110 -9.64 -3.60 -3.81
N SER A 111 -10.92 -3.23 -3.98
CA SER A 111 -12.06 -4.15 -3.88
C SER A 111 -12.17 -5.10 -5.07
N SER A 112 -11.52 -4.81 -6.20
CA SER A 112 -11.50 -5.65 -7.38
C SER A 112 -10.13 -5.70 -8.02
N LEU A 113 -9.84 -6.78 -8.75
CA LEU A 113 -8.61 -6.94 -9.52
C LEU A 113 -8.46 -5.81 -10.55
N GLU A 114 -9.53 -5.44 -11.25
CA GLU A 114 -9.48 -4.37 -12.24
C GLU A 114 -9.11 -3.03 -11.62
N THR A 115 -9.68 -2.69 -10.44
CA THR A 115 -9.29 -1.47 -9.72
C THR A 115 -7.81 -1.49 -9.35
N ALA A 116 -7.30 -2.63 -8.85
CA ALA A 116 -5.88 -2.77 -8.51
C ALA A 116 -4.99 -2.62 -9.74
N ILE A 117 -5.40 -3.17 -10.88
CA ILE A 117 -4.67 -3.05 -12.17
C ILE A 117 -4.60 -1.57 -12.59
N ARG A 118 -5.73 -0.85 -12.61
CA ARG A 118 -5.77 0.55 -13.06
C ARG A 118 -4.96 1.49 -12.15
N GLU A 119 -5.01 1.29 -10.84
CA GLU A 119 -4.21 2.07 -9.87
C GLU A 119 -2.71 1.81 -10.06
N THR A 120 -2.29 0.55 -10.17
CA THR A 120 -0.86 0.22 -10.31
C THR A 120 -0.31 0.51 -11.71
N ALA A 121 -1.11 0.37 -12.76
CA ALA A 121 -0.74 0.74 -14.12
C ALA A 121 -0.42 2.24 -14.25
N TYR A 122 -1.18 3.10 -13.57
CA TYR A 122 -0.87 4.52 -13.51
C TYR A 122 0.50 4.79 -12.88
N HIS A 123 0.81 4.16 -11.75
CA HIS A 123 2.12 4.32 -11.10
C HIS A 123 3.26 3.75 -11.93
N PHE A 124 3.04 2.63 -12.62
CA PHE A 124 4.01 2.09 -13.56
C PHE A 124 4.26 3.06 -14.72
N ALA A 125 3.21 3.66 -15.28
CA ALA A 125 3.32 4.64 -16.36
C ALA A 125 4.17 5.85 -15.95
N LEU A 126 4.02 6.36 -14.73
CA LEU A 126 4.85 7.47 -14.21
C LEU A 126 6.33 7.09 -14.17
N ILE A 127 6.64 5.87 -13.70
CA ILE A 127 8.02 5.37 -13.63
C ILE A 127 8.59 5.15 -15.03
N ALA A 128 7.79 4.60 -15.94
CA ALA A 128 8.20 4.33 -17.31
C ALA A 128 8.45 5.64 -18.09
N ALA A 129 7.61 6.65 -17.91
CA ALA A 129 7.79 7.96 -18.53
C ALA A 129 9.06 8.67 -18.04
N ASP A 130 9.41 8.54 -16.76
CA ASP A 130 10.63 9.12 -16.18
C ASP A 130 11.91 8.43 -16.70
N SER A 131 11.84 7.12 -17.01
CA SER A 131 12.98 6.33 -17.52
C SER A 131 13.34 6.61 -18.98
N LYS A 132 12.48 7.32 -19.73
CA LYS A 132 12.63 7.59 -21.18
C LYS A 132 12.75 6.32 -22.07
N ASP A 133 12.29 5.19 -21.57
CA ASP A 133 12.30 3.94 -22.32
C ASP A 133 11.27 3.99 -23.46
N SER A 134 11.65 3.62 -24.67
CA SER A 134 10.76 3.53 -25.82
C SER A 134 9.76 2.37 -25.72
N LEU A 135 10.15 1.30 -25.03
CA LEU A 135 9.31 0.16 -24.70
C LEU A 135 9.72 -0.35 -23.31
N ARG A 136 8.77 -0.51 -22.42
CA ARG A 136 9.02 -1.10 -21.11
C ARG A 136 7.99 -2.14 -20.75
N ARG A 137 8.48 -3.27 -20.26
CA ARG A 137 7.67 -4.35 -19.71
C ARG A 137 8.03 -4.59 -18.25
N GLU A 138 7.05 -4.85 -17.43
CA GLU A 138 7.23 -5.16 -16.01
C GLU A 138 6.33 -6.32 -15.62
N ASP A 139 6.93 -7.36 -15.05
CA ASP A 139 6.16 -8.45 -14.47
C ASP A 139 5.64 -8.05 -13.09
N MET A 140 4.36 -8.25 -12.90
CA MET A 140 3.62 -7.87 -11.70
C MET A 140 3.09 -9.12 -11.00
N ARG A 141 3.14 -9.11 -9.68
CA ARG A 141 2.58 -10.16 -8.82
C ARG A 141 1.27 -9.69 -8.24
N VAL A 142 0.21 -10.45 -8.44
CA VAL A 142 -1.10 -10.20 -7.86
C VAL A 142 -1.21 -10.95 -6.54
N LEU A 143 -1.52 -10.21 -5.51
CA LEU A 143 -1.75 -10.71 -4.16
C LEU A 143 -3.23 -10.54 -3.81
N VAL A 144 -3.82 -11.55 -3.17
CA VAL A 144 -5.19 -11.50 -2.70
C VAL A 144 -5.27 -11.88 -1.23
N GLY A 145 -5.90 -11.02 -0.46
CA GLY A 145 -6.19 -11.24 0.96
C GLY A 145 -7.64 -10.91 1.25
N THR A 146 -7.96 -10.71 2.53
CA THR A 146 -9.27 -10.25 2.99
C THR A 146 -9.11 -8.99 3.83
N ILE A 147 -10.17 -8.20 3.90
CA ILE A 147 -10.28 -7.08 4.84
C ILE A 147 -11.61 -7.22 5.57
N ASN A 148 -11.59 -7.18 6.90
CA ASN A 148 -12.77 -7.08 7.74
C ASN A 148 -12.47 -6.14 8.90
N HIS A 149 -12.40 -4.85 8.60
CA HIS A 149 -11.95 -3.85 9.55
C HIS A 149 -12.68 -2.52 9.38
N VAL A 150 -12.56 -1.62 10.36
CA VAL A 150 -13.16 -0.29 10.33
C VAL A 150 -12.12 0.73 9.89
N PHE A 151 -12.46 1.56 8.91
CA PHE A 151 -11.62 2.61 8.36
C PHE A 151 -12.34 3.95 8.37
N ASP A 152 -11.60 5.03 8.29
CA ASP A 152 -12.14 6.35 8.02
C ASP A 152 -12.74 6.39 6.60
N ASP A 153 -13.98 6.84 6.46
CA ASP A 153 -14.67 6.89 5.15
C ASP A 153 -14.47 8.25 4.47
N ALA A 154 -13.59 8.32 3.50
CA ALA A 154 -13.39 9.54 2.72
C ALA A 154 -14.65 10.05 2.00
N ASN A 155 -15.64 9.17 1.77
CA ASN A 155 -16.91 9.61 1.17
C ASN A 155 -17.79 10.43 2.12
N SER A 156 -17.50 10.37 3.41
CA SER A 156 -18.24 11.15 4.42
C SER A 156 -17.74 12.57 4.58
N LEU A 157 -16.60 12.90 3.95
CA LEU A 157 -16.02 14.23 3.98
C LEU A 157 -16.83 15.22 3.13
N GLU A 158 -16.70 16.49 3.47
CA GLU A 158 -17.26 17.56 2.66
C GLU A 158 -16.70 17.50 1.22
N GLU A 159 -17.52 17.80 0.20
CA GLU A 159 -17.22 17.49 -1.20
C GLU A 159 -15.96 18.20 -1.70
N THR A 160 -15.73 19.47 -1.32
CA THR A 160 -14.55 20.23 -1.75
C THR A 160 -13.27 19.66 -1.15
N PHE A 161 -13.30 19.27 0.12
CA PHE A 161 -12.17 18.66 0.79
C PHE A 161 -11.91 17.22 0.29
N LYS A 162 -12.97 16.44 0.07
CA LYS A 162 -12.88 15.14 -0.58
C LYS A 162 -12.23 15.22 -1.95
N ALA A 163 -12.65 16.19 -2.78
CA ALA A 163 -12.03 16.42 -4.09
C ALA A 163 -10.54 16.76 -3.97
N ALA A 164 -10.14 17.54 -2.97
CA ALA A 164 -8.75 17.89 -2.74
C ALA A 164 -7.88 16.70 -2.31
N ILE A 165 -8.36 15.81 -1.42
CA ILE A 165 -7.61 14.60 -1.03
C ILE A 165 -7.59 13.52 -2.12
N LEU A 166 -8.52 13.58 -3.08
CA LEU A 166 -8.61 12.67 -4.23
C LEU A 166 -8.04 13.29 -5.52
N ASP A 167 -7.34 14.41 -5.42
CA ASP A 167 -6.71 15.03 -6.58
C ASP A 167 -5.81 14.02 -7.31
N LYS A 168 -5.91 14.01 -8.65
CA LYS A 168 -5.19 13.06 -9.49
C LYS A 168 -3.71 13.41 -9.65
N ASN A 169 -3.35 14.67 -9.50
CA ASN A 169 -2.04 15.21 -9.87
C ASN A 169 -1.24 15.68 -8.65
N SER A 170 -1.89 15.99 -7.53
CA SER A 170 -1.26 16.47 -6.31
C SER A 170 -1.65 15.62 -5.11
N TYR A 171 -0.66 15.27 -4.29
CA TYR A 171 -0.86 14.52 -3.05
C TYR A 171 -0.68 15.38 -1.80
N ALA A 172 -0.39 16.68 -1.92
CA ALA A 172 -0.06 17.52 -0.77
C ALA A 172 -1.16 17.53 0.31
N VAL A 173 -2.43 17.70 -0.09
CA VAL A 173 -3.56 17.70 0.84
C VAL A 173 -3.80 16.32 1.44
N SER A 174 -3.81 15.28 0.60
CA SER A 174 -4.04 13.90 1.06
C SER A 174 -2.91 13.36 1.94
N GLN A 175 -1.66 13.76 1.71
CA GLN A 175 -0.53 13.40 2.57
C GLN A 175 -0.63 14.03 3.96
N ARG A 176 -0.99 15.33 4.03
CA ARG A 176 -1.24 16.00 5.30
C ARG A 176 -2.40 15.33 6.05
N PHE A 177 -3.51 15.13 5.39
CA PHE A 177 -4.67 14.45 5.95
C PHE A 177 -4.34 13.03 6.45
N GLY A 178 -3.63 12.24 5.64
CA GLY A 178 -3.18 10.90 6.05
C GLY A 178 -2.27 10.92 7.28
N GLY A 179 -1.34 11.88 7.36
CA GLY A 179 -0.48 12.08 8.52
C GLY A 179 -1.26 12.42 9.80
N GLU A 180 -2.22 13.35 9.72
CA GLU A 180 -3.12 13.71 10.82
C GLU A 180 -3.92 12.50 11.31
N ARG A 181 -4.51 11.72 10.38
CA ARG A 181 -5.28 10.50 10.73
C ARG A 181 -4.40 9.44 11.39
N ARG A 182 -3.19 9.22 10.87
CA ARG A 182 -2.24 8.30 11.49
C ARG A 182 -1.82 8.74 12.91
N THR A 183 -1.62 10.03 13.13
CA THR A 183 -1.27 10.57 14.46
C THR A 183 -2.40 10.35 15.48
N THR A 184 -3.66 10.30 15.04
CA THR A 184 -4.81 9.94 15.88
C THR A 184 -5.06 8.43 15.95
N GLU A 185 -4.07 7.61 15.57
CA GLU A 185 -4.11 6.14 15.56
C GLU A 185 -5.23 5.53 14.69
N SER A 186 -5.70 6.28 13.67
CA SER A 186 -6.60 5.70 12.67
C SER A 186 -5.98 4.45 12.05
N ASP A 187 -6.81 3.46 11.78
CA ASP A 187 -6.40 2.22 11.12
C ASP A 187 -6.21 2.38 9.60
N GLY A 188 -6.69 3.48 9.03
CA GLY A 188 -6.53 3.83 7.63
C GLY A 188 -7.75 4.48 7.01
N ILE A 189 -7.74 4.65 5.70
CA ILE A 189 -8.73 5.38 4.94
C ILE A 189 -9.36 4.47 3.87
N PHE A 190 -10.69 4.38 3.85
CA PHE A 190 -11.47 3.85 2.73
C PHE A 190 -11.80 5.01 1.78
N PHE A 191 -11.54 4.85 0.48
CA PHE A 191 -11.73 5.91 -0.51
C PHE A 191 -12.11 5.37 -1.89
N PRO A 192 -12.80 6.16 -2.74
CA PRO A 192 -13.04 5.79 -4.13
C PRO A 192 -11.75 5.84 -4.94
N SER A 193 -11.56 4.90 -5.85
CA SER A 193 -10.44 4.91 -6.78
C SER A 193 -10.49 6.18 -7.65
N VAL A 194 -9.35 6.83 -7.82
CA VAL A 194 -9.22 7.99 -8.71
C VAL A 194 -8.86 7.61 -10.15
N ARG A 195 -8.58 6.30 -10.38
CA ARG A 195 -8.15 5.75 -11.68
C ARG A 195 -9.16 4.77 -12.26
N HIS A 196 -10.12 4.30 -11.46
CA HIS A 196 -11.17 3.39 -11.91
C HIS A 196 -12.54 3.88 -11.42
N ARG A 197 -13.42 4.23 -12.37
CA ARG A 197 -14.79 4.65 -12.05
C ARG A 197 -15.51 3.53 -11.28
N ASN A 198 -16.17 3.88 -10.19
CA ASN A 198 -16.85 2.96 -9.27
C ASN A 198 -15.93 1.97 -8.52
N GLY A 199 -14.62 2.04 -8.71
CA GLY A 199 -13.66 1.29 -7.92
C GLY A 199 -13.50 1.87 -6.52
N THR A 200 -13.17 1.02 -5.55
CA THR A 200 -12.89 1.44 -4.17
C THR A 200 -11.58 0.86 -3.67
N CYS A 201 -10.91 1.63 -2.82
CA CYS A 201 -9.60 1.33 -2.29
C CYS A 201 -9.56 1.52 -0.77
N VAL A 202 -8.61 0.85 -0.14
CA VAL A 202 -8.21 1.07 1.25
C VAL A 202 -6.74 1.45 1.28
N ALA A 203 -6.41 2.44 2.09
CA ALA A 203 -5.07 2.78 2.52
C ALA A 203 -4.94 2.40 3.99
N ALA A 204 -4.38 1.23 4.29
CA ALA A 204 -4.18 0.76 5.66
C ALA A 204 -2.89 1.36 6.23
N PHE A 205 -2.96 1.91 7.44
CA PHE A 205 -1.82 2.52 8.13
C PHE A 205 -1.04 1.55 9.00
N TRP A 206 -1.59 0.35 9.24
CA TRP A 206 -1.00 -0.67 10.08
C TRP A 206 -1.14 -2.06 9.47
N PRO A 207 -0.14 -2.95 9.66
CA PRO A 207 -0.16 -4.28 9.05
C PRO A 207 -1.27 -5.19 9.58
N ASN A 208 -1.64 -5.08 10.85
CA ASN A 208 -2.61 -5.96 11.51
C ASN A 208 -4.09 -5.70 11.14
N VAL A 209 -4.38 -4.72 10.28
CA VAL A 209 -5.74 -4.40 9.84
C VAL A 209 -6.12 -5.03 8.51
N VAL A 210 -5.18 -5.76 7.90
CA VAL A 210 -5.37 -6.54 6.68
C VAL A 210 -4.93 -7.98 6.92
N SER A 211 -5.52 -8.95 6.22
CA SER A 211 -5.03 -10.33 6.30
C SER A 211 -3.71 -10.49 5.56
N ILE A 212 -2.92 -11.49 5.94
CA ILE A 212 -1.76 -11.89 5.15
C ILE A 212 -2.27 -12.44 3.81
N PRO A 213 -1.87 -11.85 2.66
CA PRO A 213 -2.35 -12.28 1.37
C PRO A 213 -1.59 -13.49 0.85
N VAL A 214 -2.21 -14.14 -0.13
CA VAL A 214 -1.55 -15.17 -0.96
C VAL A 214 -1.34 -14.64 -2.37
N GLN A 215 -0.31 -15.16 -3.04
CA GLN A 215 -0.12 -14.88 -4.46
C GLN A 215 -1.17 -15.64 -5.25
N GLU A 216 -1.82 -14.95 -6.20
CA GLU A 216 -2.90 -15.50 -6.99
C GLU A 216 -2.45 -15.71 -8.45
N ARG A 217 -1.95 -14.67 -9.12
CA ARG A 217 -1.45 -14.75 -10.50
C ARG A 217 -0.31 -13.78 -10.75
N HIS A 218 0.25 -13.85 -11.96
CA HIS A 218 1.14 -12.84 -12.50
C HIS A 218 0.47 -12.10 -13.66
N LEU A 219 0.87 -10.82 -13.83
CA LEU A 219 0.55 -9.99 -14.99
C LEU A 219 1.85 -9.45 -15.57
N ARG A 220 1.85 -9.07 -16.84
CA ARG A 220 2.94 -8.30 -17.47
C ARG A 220 2.37 -7.02 -18.02
N TYR A 221 2.80 -5.89 -17.49
CA TYR A 221 2.42 -4.56 -17.99
C TYR A 221 3.30 -4.19 -19.18
N GLU A 222 2.72 -3.48 -20.16
CA GLU A 222 3.44 -3.00 -21.34
C GLU A 222 3.20 -1.51 -21.53
N TRP A 223 4.31 -0.76 -21.57
CA TRP A 223 4.41 0.65 -21.92
C TRP A 223 5.04 0.78 -23.30
N ASP A 224 4.45 1.58 -24.22
CA ASP A 224 4.87 1.72 -25.60
C ASP A 224 5.82 2.90 -25.88
N GLY A 225 6.29 3.56 -24.84
CA GLY A 225 7.08 4.79 -24.93
C GLY A 225 6.27 6.06 -24.69
N SER A 226 4.94 5.98 -24.72
CA SER A 226 4.04 7.12 -24.50
C SER A 226 2.94 6.85 -23.48
N LYS A 227 2.41 5.63 -23.43
CA LYS A 227 1.31 5.24 -22.55
C LYS A 227 1.33 3.74 -22.21
N MET A 228 0.57 3.39 -21.19
CA MET A 228 0.19 2.01 -20.93
C MET A 228 -0.81 1.55 -21.99
N THR A 229 -0.47 0.49 -22.74
CA THR A 229 -1.31 0.00 -23.83
C THR A 229 -2.11 -1.22 -23.46
N ARG A 230 -1.48 -2.17 -22.79
CA ARG A 230 -2.07 -3.48 -22.47
C ARG A 230 -1.33 -4.16 -21.33
N TYR A 231 -1.94 -5.18 -20.81
CA TYR A 231 -1.27 -6.14 -19.93
C TYR A 231 -1.55 -7.57 -20.37
N PHE A 232 -0.59 -8.45 -20.13
CA PHE A 232 -0.75 -9.87 -20.31
C PHE A 232 -1.17 -10.51 -18.99
N ASP A 233 -2.23 -11.29 -18.99
CA ASP A 233 -2.64 -12.10 -17.85
C ASP A 233 -2.16 -13.53 -18.07
N TYR A 234 -1.20 -13.98 -17.25
CA TYR A 234 -0.61 -15.30 -17.36
C TYR A 234 -1.58 -16.44 -17.03
N GLN A 235 -2.65 -16.18 -16.28
CA GLN A 235 -3.65 -17.21 -15.98
C GLN A 235 -4.59 -17.48 -17.15
N SER A 236 -5.01 -16.43 -17.86
CA SER A 236 -5.86 -16.56 -19.04
C SER A 236 -5.09 -16.66 -20.34
N GLU A 237 -3.75 -16.46 -20.31
CA GLU A 237 -2.85 -16.44 -21.46
C GLU A 237 -3.26 -15.41 -22.55
N LYS A 238 -3.78 -14.26 -22.11
CA LYS A 238 -4.30 -13.23 -23.01
C LYS A 238 -3.69 -11.86 -22.75
N TRP A 239 -3.50 -11.12 -23.85
CA TRP A 239 -3.30 -9.68 -23.80
C TRP A 239 -4.64 -8.97 -23.68
N ILE A 240 -4.73 -8.04 -22.72
CA ILE A 240 -5.91 -7.24 -22.44
C ILE A 240 -5.52 -5.78 -22.60
N ALA A 241 -6.21 -5.05 -23.48
CA ALA A 241 -5.96 -3.63 -23.71
C ALA A 241 -6.48 -2.78 -22.53
N PHE A 242 -5.79 -1.67 -22.26
CA PHE A 242 -6.34 -0.61 -21.43
C PHE A 242 -7.26 0.26 -22.30
N GLU A 243 -8.53 0.32 -21.95
CA GLU A 243 -9.51 1.23 -22.54
C GLU A 243 -9.41 2.63 -21.91
#